data_8b93fcdc434f8c13fb254fe1b2d85575
#
_entry.id   8b93fcdc434f8c13fb254fe1b2d85575
#
_cell.length_a   1.000
_cell.length_b   1.000
_cell.length_c   1.000
_cell.angle_alpha   90.00
_cell.angle_beta   90.00
_cell.angle_gamma   90.00
#
_symmetry.space_group_name_H-M   'P 1'
#
loop_
_entity.id
_entity.type
_entity.pdbx_description
1 polymer ?
#
loop_
_entity_poly.entity_id
_entity_poly.type
_entity_poly.pdbx_seq_one_letter_code
_entity_poly.pdbx_strand_id
1 'polypeptide(L)'
;WEKWTHNYPSVPTQDLRIQPTESDLVIATFGRGIYILDDINPLRDAIFNRKNNIQKKLVVYRPQPGFLVSYRRHLGQRFPGDRYFSGENRSNGVKVHCQVQLQPVAEGKDKEKMKVSILSGTDTIRVFEQEPDSFLTTIHWHFDTNGFQYPTKGKREKSKSIPGGGYRVAPGRYEMHISYAGEKVHTDIWVEEDPRVPFDQGVYTEQKELYTKWKSVMLDLDKEVEKVKESKELMNWCLESMKYLPDSLQKPVKALSDSINKSWTVQMDKVFMKDGLNGIQDDSRVISGRWWTPFALMSTEMEFPGTNAVNGIQLLDKDVQKWKAENEKIWNDEWRKFISQVAPYVHLPEKWKS
;
A
#
# COMPACT_ATOMS: atom_id res chain seq x y z
N TRP A 1 30.13 -25.16 -20.67
CA TRP A 1 30.24 -24.64 -19.30
C TRP A 1 30.37 -23.13 -19.37
N GLU A 2 29.51 -22.40 -18.64
CA GLU A 2 29.60 -20.97 -18.47
C GLU A 2 29.81 -20.65 -17.01
N LYS A 3 30.58 -19.57 -16.75
CA LYS A 3 30.85 -19.13 -15.40
C LYS A 3 29.63 -18.42 -14.81
N TRP A 4 29.18 -18.83 -13.64
CA TRP A 4 28.16 -18.10 -12.90
C TRP A 4 28.73 -16.79 -12.34
N THR A 5 28.20 -15.66 -12.79
CA THR A 5 28.73 -14.31 -12.44
C THR A 5 27.78 -13.46 -11.61
N HIS A 6 26.54 -13.95 -11.36
CA HIS A 6 25.51 -13.20 -10.66
C HIS A 6 25.70 -13.31 -9.15
N ASN A 7 26.28 -12.29 -8.52
CA ASN A 7 26.54 -12.17 -7.08
C ASN A 7 27.33 -13.35 -6.45
N TYR A 8 27.93 -14.21 -7.26
CA TYR A 8 28.78 -15.28 -6.80
C TYR A 8 30.24 -14.96 -7.14
N PRO A 9 31.15 -14.98 -6.16
CA PRO A 9 32.55 -14.61 -6.36
C PRO A 9 33.31 -15.68 -7.16
N SER A 10 34.43 -15.28 -7.76
CA SER A 10 35.37 -16.22 -8.40
C SER A 10 36.20 -16.93 -7.33
N VAL A 11 35.65 -17.98 -6.74
CA VAL A 11 36.31 -18.80 -5.71
C VAL A 11 36.14 -20.29 -6.01
N PRO A 12 37.05 -21.15 -5.58
CA PRO A 12 36.87 -22.58 -5.69
C PRO A 12 35.67 -23.05 -4.89
N THR A 13 34.73 -23.71 -5.55
CA THR A 13 33.61 -24.40 -4.91
C THR A 13 34.09 -25.76 -4.46
N GLN A 14 33.89 -26.08 -3.19
CA GLN A 14 34.33 -27.35 -2.57
C GLN A 14 33.23 -28.38 -2.56
N ASP A 15 32.00 -28.00 -2.24
CA ASP A 15 30.84 -28.89 -2.20
C ASP A 15 29.56 -28.16 -2.56
N LEU A 16 28.58 -28.91 -3.08
CA LEU A 16 27.26 -28.47 -3.45
C LEU A 16 26.24 -29.39 -2.82
N ARG A 17 25.31 -28.85 -2.05
CA ARG A 17 24.22 -29.60 -1.43
C ARG A 17 22.88 -28.92 -1.71
N ILE A 18 21.87 -29.74 -1.95
CA ILE A 18 20.50 -29.24 -2.06
C ILE A 18 19.80 -29.57 -0.75
N GLN A 19 19.28 -28.53 -0.10
CA GLN A 19 18.44 -28.68 1.06
C GLN A 19 17.07 -29.21 0.58
N PRO A 20 16.60 -30.38 1.08
CA PRO A 20 15.48 -31.07 0.44
C PRO A 20 14.11 -30.44 0.69
N THR A 21 13.93 -29.71 1.79
CA THR A 21 12.65 -29.10 2.17
C THR A 21 12.38 -27.82 1.38
N GLU A 22 13.36 -26.92 1.34
CA GLU A 22 13.22 -25.60 0.69
C GLU A 22 13.76 -25.60 -0.74
N SER A 23 14.43 -26.66 -1.18
CA SER A 23 15.12 -26.75 -2.48
C SER A 23 16.21 -25.69 -2.66
N ASP A 24 16.84 -25.28 -1.56
CA ASP A 24 17.94 -24.33 -1.59
C ASP A 24 19.24 -25.01 -2.02
N LEU A 25 20.01 -24.37 -2.90
CA LEU A 25 21.35 -24.82 -3.25
C LEU A 25 22.36 -24.17 -2.32
N VAL A 26 22.94 -24.99 -1.43
CA VAL A 26 24.02 -24.60 -0.52
C VAL A 26 25.36 -24.84 -1.20
N ILE A 27 26.18 -23.81 -1.29
CA ILE A 27 27.46 -23.79 -1.98
C ILE A 27 28.57 -23.53 -0.98
N ALA A 28 29.39 -24.53 -0.69
CA ALA A 28 30.54 -24.37 0.18
C ALA A 28 31.77 -23.92 -0.64
N THR A 29 32.45 -22.88 -0.19
CA THR A 29 33.59 -22.31 -0.88
C THR A 29 34.86 -22.41 -0.07
N PHE A 30 36.01 -22.39 -0.75
CA PHE A 30 37.30 -22.29 -0.08
C PHE A 30 37.61 -20.84 0.27
N GLY A 31 37.60 -20.52 1.57
CA GLY A 31 38.04 -19.24 2.11
C GLY A 31 37.04 -18.06 2.00
N ARG A 32 35.84 -18.27 1.46
CA ARG A 32 34.81 -17.22 1.32
C ARG A 32 33.45 -17.56 1.93
N GLY A 33 33.42 -18.56 2.83
CA GLY A 33 32.19 -18.94 3.53
C GLY A 33 31.25 -19.81 2.68
N ILE A 34 29.97 -19.73 2.99
CA ILE A 34 28.88 -20.49 2.37
C ILE A 34 27.94 -19.54 1.67
N TYR A 35 27.54 -19.86 0.46
CA TYR A 35 26.52 -19.15 -0.31
C TYR A 35 25.28 -20.02 -0.41
N ILE A 36 24.12 -19.39 -0.41
CA ILE A 36 22.84 -20.06 -0.55
C ILE A 36 22.09 -19.41 -1.72
N LEU A 37 21.65 -20.25 -2.66
CA LEU A 37 20.71 -19.85 -3.69
C LEU A 37 19.35 -20.43 -3.31
N ASP A 38 18.44 -19.54 -2.90
CA ASP A 38 17.09 -19.90 -2.47
C ASP A 38 16.30 -20.48 -3.63
N ASP A 39 15.55 -21.53 -3.38
CA ASP A 39 14.58 -22.18 -4.26
C ASP A 39 15.04 -22.35 -5.73
N ILE A 40 15.74 -23.42 -6.01
CA ILE A 40 16.20 -23.75 -7.38
C ILE A 40 15.10 -24.36 -8.28
N ASN A 41 13.87 -24.56 -7.78
CA ASN A 41 12.81 -25.18 -8.58
C ASN A 41 12.46 -24.36 -9.82
N PRO A 42 12.37 -23.01 -9.81
CA PRO A 42 12.15 -22.23 -11.01
C PRO A 42 13.22 -22.45 -12.09
N LEU A 43 14.49 -22.61 -11.69
CA LEU A 43 15.58 -22.93 -12.64
C LEU A 43 15.44 -24.33 -13.20
N ARG A 44 15.10 -25.33 -12.37
CA ARG A 44 14.82 -26.69 -12.81
C ARG A 44 13.69 -26.72 -13.82
N ASP A 45 12.56 -26.10 -13.51
CA ASP A 45 11.39 -26.05 -14.37
C ASP A 45 11.69 -25.30 -15.68
N ALA A 46 12.46 -24.21 -15.64
CA ALA A 46 12.89 -23.50 -16.83
C ALA A 46 13.73 -24.37 -17.77
N ILE A 47 14.61 -25.21 -17.22
CA ILE A 47 15.47 -26.13 -17.98
C ILE A 47 14.64 -27.29 -18.56
N PHE A 48 13.85 -27.97 -17.73
CA PHE A 48 13.07 -29.15 -18.14
C PHE A 48 11.96 -28.80 -19.14
N ASN A 49 11.33 -27.63 -19.00
CA ASN A 49 10.25 -27.18 -19.85
C ASN A 49 10.69 -26.20 -20.93
N ARG A 50 12.00 -26.02 -21.16
CA ARG A 50 12.57 -25.04 -22.09
C ARG A 50 11.93 -25.08 -23.48
N LYS A 51 11.75 -26.29 -24.07
CA LYS A 51 11.16 -26.45 -25.41
C LYS A 51 9.73 -25.94 -25.49
N ASN A 52 8.94 -26.11 -24.43
CA ASN A 52 7.54 -25.72 -24.36
C ASN A 52 7.35 -24.23 -24.02
N ASN A 53 8.36 -23.63 -23.41
CA ASN A 53 8.27 -22.27 -22.87
C ASN A 53 8.98 -21.22 -23.75
N ILE A 54 9.82 -21.64 -24.70
CA ILE A 54 10.66 -20.73 -25.52
C ILE A 54 9.83 -19.72 -26.34
N GLN A 55 8.60 -20.06 -26.72
CA GLN A 55 7.73 -19.20 -27.52
C GLN A 55 6.71 -18.40 -26.67
N LYS A 56 6.62 -18.68 -25.37
CA LYS A 56 5.68 -18.02 -24.49
C LYS A 56 6.26 -16.70 -24.00
N LYS A 57 5.44 -15.67 -24.01
CA LYS A 57 5.83 -14.34 -23.49
C LYS A 57 5.82 -14.30 -21.97
N LEU A 58 5.01 -15.15 -21.35
CA LEU A 58 4.84 -15.23 -19.90
C LEU A 58 4.71 -16.69 -19.45
N VAL A 59 5.54 -17.10 -18.50
CA VAL A 59 5.47 -18.40 -17.83
C VAL A 59 5.57 -18.18 -16.35
N VAL A 60 4.67 -18.76 -15.56
CA VAL A 60 4.72 -18.71 -14.08
C VAL A 60 5.21 -20.06 -13.56
N TYR A 61 6.08 -20.02 -12.57
CA TYR A 61 6.56 -21.19 -11.85
C TYR A 61 5.80 -21.37 -10.53
N ARG A 62 5.60 -22.63 -10.11
CA ARG A 62 4.93 -22.92 -8.86
C ARG A 62 5.79 -22.43 -7.70
N PRO A 63 5.25 -21.56 -6.80
CA PRO A 63 6.01 -21.07 -5.66
C PRO A 63 6.03 -22.11 -4.53
N GLN A 64 7.01 -21.98 -3.64
CA GLN A 64 6.98 -22.63 -2.33
C GLN A 64 5.87 -22.01 -1.46
N PRO A 65 5.29 -22.79 -0.52
CA PRO A 65 4.37 -22.23 0.47
C PRO A 65 5.01 -21.08 1.24
N GLY A 66 4.21 -20.10 1.57
CA GLY A 66 4.67 -19.00 2.42
C GLY A 66 4.04 -19.08 3.81
N PHE A 67 4.76 -18.66 4.84
CA PHE A 67 4.35 -18.73 6.23
C PHE A 67 3.91 -17.37 6.76
N LEU A 68 2.79 -17.31 7.48
CA LEU A 68 2.34 -16.14 8.21
C LEU A 68 3.19 -15.94 9.47
N VAL A 69 4.41 -15.46 9.29
CA VAL A 69 5.34 -15.28 10.41
C VAL A 69 5.31 -13.85 10.94
N SER A 70 5.48 -13.72 12.26
CA SER A 70 5.74 -12.45 12.92
C SER A 70 7.16 -12.46 13.48
N TYR A 71 8.00 -11.55 12.97
CA TYR A 71 9.36 -11.40 13.45
C TYR A 71 9.43 -10.29 14.50
N ARG A 72 9.81 -10.67 15.73
CA ARG A 72 10.14 -9.69 16.78
C ARG A 72 11.60 -9.29 16.66
N ARG A 73 11.89 -8.00 16.83
CA ARG A 73 13.27 -7.56 17.00
C ARG A 73 13.80 -8.14 18.32
N HIS A 74 15.06 -8.57 18.29
CA HIS A 74 15.74 -9.05 19.48
C HIS A 74 15.74 -7.96 20.56
N LEU A 75 15.25 -8.30 21.77
CA LEU A 75 15.27 -7.38 22.91
C LEU A 75 16.72 -7.08 23.29
N GLY A 76 17.09 -5.79 23.30
CA GLY A 76 18.37 -5.33 23.82
C GLY A 76 19.36 -4.75 22.81
N GLN A 77 19.25 -5.01 21.51
CA GLN A 77 20.11 -4.41 20.49
C GLN A 77 19.32 -3.73 19.40
N ARG A 78 19.08 -2.43 19.58
CA ARG A 78 18.48 -1.59 18.54
C ARG A 78 19.46 -1.23 17.41
N PHE A 79 20.72 -1.13 17.75
CA PHE A 79 21.79 -0.69 16.84
C PHE A 79 23.01 -1.60 17.06
N PRO A 80 23.08 -2.75 16.35
CA PRO A 80 24.29 -3.56 16.35
C PRO A 80 25.43 -2.72 15.74
N GLY A 81 26.60 -2.75 16.35
CA GLY A 81 27.79 -2.13 15.76
C GLY A 81 28.23 -2.88 14.50
N ASP A 82 29.09 -2.26 13.69
CA ASP A 82 29.57 -2.78 12.39
C ASP A 82 30.20 -4.18 12.44
N ARG A 83 30.62 -4.63 13.62
CA ARG A 83 31.20 -5.98 13.83
C ARG A 83 30.20 -7.06 14.17
N TYR A 84 28.93 -6.70 14.30
CA TYR A 84 27.88 -7.66 14.66
C TYR A 84 27.21 -8.20 13.40
N PHE A 85 27.44 -9.47 13.10
CA PHE A 85 26.72 -10.13 12.01
C PHE A 85 25.30 -10.47 12.47
N SER A 86 24.32 -10.01 11.75
CA SER A 86 22.93 -10.40 11.91
C SER A 86 22.45 -10.99 10.57
N GLY A 87 22.09 -12.26 10.57
CA GLY A 87 21.46 -12.89 9.41
C GLY A 87 20.08 -12.26 9.12
N GLU A 88 19.73 -12.19 7.87
CA GLU A 88 18.39 -11.74 7.47
C GLU A 88 17.36 -12.85 7.74
N ASN A 89 16.19 -12.45 8.23
CA ASN A 89 15.06 -13.35 8.33
C ASN A 89 14.50 -13.64 6.93
N ARG A 90 13.88 -14.81 6.75
CA ARG A 90 13.05 -15.08 5.57
C ARG A 90 12.00 -13.96 5.44
N SER A 91 11.83 -13.41 4.25
CA SER A 91 10.83 -12.37 4.03
C SER A 91 9.42 -12.91 4.29
N ASN A 92 8.59 -12.13 5.01
CA ASN A 92 7.18 -12.44 5.18
C ASN A 92 6.47 -12.29 3.82
N GLY A 93 5.84 -13.35 3.35
CA GLY A 93 5.19 -13.38 2.05
C GLY A 93 5.57 -14.61 1.21
N VAL A 94 5.11 -14.61 -0.02
CA VAL A 94 5.46 -15.59 -1.03
C VAL A 94 6.15 -14.92 -2.20
N LYS A 95 7.22 -15.54 -2.71
CA LYS A 95 7.90 -15.13 -3.93
C LYS A 95 7.43 -16.04 -5.06
N VAL A 96 6.91 -15.44 -6.13
CA VAL A 96 6.49 -16.15 -7.34
C VAL A 96 7.40 -15.75 -8.48
N HIS A 97 8.08 -16.72 -9.07
CA HIS A 97 9.00 -16.49 -10.17
C HIS A 97 8.28 -16.65 -11.50
N CYS A 98 8.52 -15.73 -12.42
CA CYS A 98 7.97 -15.72 -13.77
C CYS A 98 9.08 -15.54 -14.79
N GLN A 99 9.08 -16.37 -15.84
CA GLN A 99 9.86 -16.08 -17.04
C GLN A 99 9.07 -15.10 -17.91
N VAL A 100 9.68 -13.99 -18.28
CA VAL A 100 9.04 -12.92 -19.04
C VAL A 100 9.88 -12.61 -20.28
N GLN A 101 9.24 -12.59 -21.44
CA GLN A 101 9.83 -12.07 -22.67
C GLN A 101 9.46 -10.59 -22.81
N LEU A 102 10.42 -9.71 -22.52
CA LEU A 102 10.20 -8.27 -22.60
C LEU A 102 9.74 -7.87 -24.00
N GLN A 103 8.70 -7.04 -24.06
CA GLN A 103 8.24 -6.48 -25.31
C GLN A 103 9.05 -5.24 -25.69
N PRO A 104 9.31 -5.00 -27.00
CA PRO A 104 9.94 -3.77 -27.43
C PRO A 104 9.13 -2.55 -27.02
N VAL A 105 9.79 -1.54 -26.47
CA VAL A 105 9.16 -0.28 -26.09
C VAL A 105 9.37 0.72 -27.19
N ALA A 106 8.28 1.30 -27.73
CA ALA A 106 8.38 2.39 -28.69
C ALA A 106 8.93 3.65 -27.98
N GLU A 107 9.75 4.42 -28.70
CA GLU A 107 10.35 5.65 -28.17
C GLU A 107 9.28 6.59 -27.58
N GLY A 108 9.47 7.03 -26.34
CA GLY A 108 8.53 7.89 -25.62
C GLY A 108 7.31 7.21 -24.98
N LYS A 109 7.21 5.87 -24.99
CA LYS A 109 6.16 5.14 -24.28
C LYS A 109 6.69 4.48 -23.00
N ASP A 110 5.83 4.39 -22.01
CA ASP A 110 6.10 3.63 -20.78
C ASP A 110 6.21 2.13 -21.09
N LYS A 111 7.04 1.43 -20.34
CA LYS A 111 7.11 -0.04 -20.39
C LYS A 111 5.78 -0.64 -19.97
N GLU A 112 5.33 -1.69 -20.66
CA GLU A 112 4.15 -2.45 -20.27
C GLU A 112 4.40 -3.12 -18.92
N LYS A 113 3.47 -2.94 -17.98
CA LYS A 113 3.54 -3.54 -16.64
C LYS A 113 2.79 -4.86 -16.60
N MET A 114 3.29 -5.77 -15.81
CA MET A 114 2.56 -6.98 -15.42
C MET A 114 1.45 -6.58 -14.46
N LYS A 115 0.23 -7.04 -14.70
CA LYS A 115 -0.90 -6.91 -13.78
C LYS A 115 -1.04 -8.21 -12.99
N VAL A 116 -0.99 -8.10 -11.68
CA VAL A 116 -1.10 -9.21 -10.73
C VAL A 116 -2.38 -9.09 -9.95
N SER A 117 -3.13 -10.19 -9.86
CA SER A 117 -4.37 -10.28 -9.07
C SER A 117 -4.30 -11.51 -8.17
N ILE A 118 -4.59 -11.36 -6.90
CA ILE A 118 -4.70 -12.46 -5.93
C ILE A 118 -6.17 -12.72 -5.65
N LEU A 119 -6.57 -13.98 -5.74
CA LEU A 119 -7.94 -14.42 -5.53
C LEU A 119 -8.02 -15.32 -4.29
N SER A 120 -9.11 -15.16 -3.55
CA SER A 120 -9.57 -16.07 -2.49
C SER A 120 -10.90 -16.65 -2.93
N GLY A 121 -10.89 -17.89 -3.44
CA GLY A 121 -12.03 -18.44 -4.17
C GLY A 121 -12.35 -17.60 -5.42
N THR A 122 -13.54 -17.02 -5.48
CA THR A 122 -13.98 -16.16 -6.60
C THR A 122 -13.63 -14.68 -6.40
N ASP A 123 -13.25 -14.28 -5.19
CA ASP A 123 -13.08 -12.89 -4.83
C ASP A 123 -11.65 -12.42 -5.08
N THR A 124 -11.49 -11.34 -5.84
CA THR A 124 -10.21 -10.68 -6.00
C THR A 124 -9.90 -9.84 -4.76
N ILE A 125 -8.92 -10.27 -3.97
CA ILE A 125 -8.57 -9.63 -2.69
C ILE A 125 -7.41 -8.64 -2.82
N ARG A 126 -6.53 -8.80 -3.81
CA ARG A 126 -5.38 -7.94 -4.05
C ARG A 126 -5.15 -7.75 -5.54
N VAL A 127 -4.84 -6.51 -5.96
CA VAL A 127 -4.41 -6.20 -7.33
C VAL A 127 -3.25 -5.22 -7.25
N PHE A 128 -2.22 -5.45 -8.04
CA PHE A 128 -1.10 -4.51 -8.19
C PHE A 128 -0.42 -4.66 -9.55
N GLU A 129 0.41 -3.71 -9.89
CA GLU A 129 1.21 -3.71 -11.10
C GLU A 129 2.69 -3.73 -10.76
N GLN A 130 3.47 -4.45 -11.56
CA GLN A 130 4.92 -4.54 -11.42
C GLN A 130 5.58 -4.47 -12.80
N GLU A 131 6.69 -3.76 -12.90
CA GLU A 131 7.53 -3.80 -14.10
C GLU A 131 8.25 -5.16 -14.17
N PRO A 132 8.26 -5.81 -15.33
CA PRO A 132 9.00 -7.05 -15.50
C PRO A 132 10.51 -6.78 -15.60
N ASP A 133 11.29 -7.65 -14.97
CA ASP A 133 12.73 -7.73 -15.16
C ASP A 133 13.08 -8.56 -16.41
N SER A 134 14.31 -8.46 -16.88
CA SER A 134 14.78 -9.26 -17.99
C SER A 134 14.87 -10.74 -17.60
N PHE A 135 14.25 -11.60 -18.37
CA PHE A 135 14.23 -13.05 -18.28
C PHE A 135 13.48 -13.62 -17.07
N LEU A 136 13.89 -13.35 -15.83
CA LEU A 136 13.25 -13.87 -14.63
C LEU A 136 12.78 -12.71 -13.73
N THR A 137 11.47 -12.58 -13.59
CA THR A 137 10.84 -11.60 -12.72
C THR A 137 10.37 -12.30 -11.44
N THR A 138 10.65 -11.72 -10.29
CA THR A 138 10.13 -12.20 -9.01
C THR A 138 9.01 -11.29 -8.53
N ILE A 139 7.83 -11.83 -8.36
CA ILE A 139 6.66 -11.17 -7.79
C ILE A 139 6.62 -11.50 -6.30
N HIS A 140 6.54 -10.49 -5.45
CA HIS A 140 6.42 -10.69 -4.02
C HIS A 140 5.04 -10.25 -3.52
N TRP A 141 4.29 -11.19 -2.94
CA TRP A 141 3.02 -10.91 -2.26
C TRP A 141 3.19 -11.09 -0.76
N HIS A 142 2.92 -10.04 0.02
CA HIS A 142 3.13 -9.98 1.47
C HIS A 142 1.93 -10.48 2.29
N PHE A 143 1.05 -11.30 1.73
CA PHE A 143 -0.16 -11.84 2.37
C PHE A 143 -1.15 -10.77 2.79
N ASP A 144 -1.20 -9.67 2.05
CA ASP A 144 -2.09 -8.54 2.28
C ASP A 144 -3.24 -8.50 1.26
N THR A 145 -4.32 -7.88 1.65
CA THR A 145 -5.42 -7.50 0.75
C THR A 145 -5.17 -6.12 0.15
N ASN A 146 -6.07 -5.61 -0.70
CA ASN A 146 -6.01 -4.22 -1.14
C ASN A 146 -6.12 -3.28 0.05
N GLY A 147 -5.18 -2.36 0.13
CA GLY A 147 -5.26 -1.24 1.04
C GLY A 147 -6.27 -0.19 0.58
N PHE A 148 -6.17 1.00 1.14
CA PHE A 148 -6.95 2.17 0.76
C PHE A 148 -6.06 3.42 0.84
N GLN A 149 -6.53 4.50 0.27
CA GLN A 149 -5.80 5.76 0.33
C GLN A 149 -6.12 6.46 1.64
N TYR A 150 -5.07 6.95 2.31
CA TYR A 150 -5.20 7.72 3.55
C TYR A 150 -5.45 9.19 3.24
N PRO A 151 -6.13 9.93 4.13
CA PRO A 151 -6.27 11.36 4.01
C PRO A 151 -4.91 12.05 3.91
N THR A 152 -4.77 13.02 3.02
CA THR A 152 -3.53 13.80 2.83
C THR A 152 -3.82 15.29 2.84
N LYS A 153 -2.92 16.09 3.44
CA LYS A 153 -3.05 17.55 3.47
C LYS A 153 -2.86 18.18 2.09
N GLY A 154 -1.87 17.70 1.34
CA GLY A 154 -1.53 18.19 0.01
C GLY A 154 -2.39 17.61 -1.11
N LYS A 155 -2.10 18.05 -2.35
CA LYS A 155 -2.69 17.41 -3.53
C LYS A 155 -2.29 15.95 -3.57
N ARG A 156 -3.28 15.10 -3.83
CA ARG A 156 -3.03 13.70 -4.07
C ARG A 156 -2.49 13.55 -5.49
N GLU A 157 -1.28 13.03 -5.63
CA GLU A 157 -0.86 12.56 -6.93
C GLU A 157 -1.83 11.47 -7.38
N LYS A 158 -2.32 11.58 -8.60
CA LYS A 158 -3.13 10.53 -9.22
C LYS A 158 -2.22 9.35 -9.53
N SER A 159 -1.76 8.67 -8.47
CA SER A 159 -1.07 7.40 -8.63
C SER A 159 -2.01 6.45 -9.33
N LYS A 160 -1.58 5.91 -10.47
CA LYS A 160 -2.27 4.82 -11.17
C LYS A 160 -2.18 3.50 -10.40
N SER A 161 -1.37 3.46 -9.34
CA SER A 161 -1.17 2.26 -8.53
C SER A 161 -2.29 2.07 -7.50
N ILE A 162 -2.74 0.84 -7.39
CA ILE A 162 -3.69 0.44 -6.34
C ILE A 162 -2.93 0.48 -5.00
N PRO A 163 -3.53 1.08 -3.95
CA PRO A 163 -2.86 1.17 -2.65
C PRO A 163 -2.43 -0.20 -2.13
N GLY A 164 -1.18 -0.29 -1.69
CA GLY A 164 -0.66 -1.47 -1.01
C GLY A 164 -1.11 -1.53 0.46
N GLY A 165 -0.84 -2.66 1.14
CA GLY A 165 -0.91 -2.73 2.59
C GLY A 165 -2.31 -2.73 3.18
N GLY A 166 -3.20 -3.58 2.70
CA GLY A 166 -4.46 -3.88 3.35
C GLY A 166 -4.28 -4.81 4.55
N TYR A 167 -5.37 -5.44 5.00
CA TYR A 167 -5.32 -6.39 6.09
C TYR A 167 -4.67 -7.71 5.63
N ARG A 168 -4.02 -8.41 6.56
CA ARG A 168 -3.42 -9.73 6.31
C ARG A 168 -4.49 -10.77 5.99
N VAL A 169 -4.14 -11.77 5.21
CA VAL A 169 -5.01 -12.90 4.91
C VAL A 169 -4.89 -14.00 5.97
N ALA A 170 -5.86 -14.92 6.02
CA ALA A 170 -5.77 -16.14 6.83
C ALA A 170 -4.92 -17.20 6.13
N PRO A 171 -4.43 -18.24 6.84
CA PRO A 171 -3.88 -19.43 6.21
C PRO A 171 -4.88 -20.06 5.24
N GLY A 172 -4.38 -20.62 4.13
CA GLY A 172 -5.23 -21.24 3.13
C GLY A 172 -4.66 -21.22 1.72
N ARG A 173 -5.48 -21.65 0.75
CA ARG A 173 -5.16 -21.62 -0.67
C ARG A 173 -5.66 -20.34 -1.30
N TYR A 174 -4.80 -19.72 -2.09
CA TYR A 174 -5.06 -18.54 -2.91
C TYR A 174 -4.61 -18.81 -4.35
N GLU A 175 -5.05 -17.98 -5.28
CA GLU A 175 -4.60 -18.05 -6.66
C GLU A 175 -3.98 -16.71 -7.07
N MET A 176 -2.80 -16.74 -7.68
CA MET A 176 -2.19 -15.56 -8.30
C MET A 176 -2.41 -15.62 -9.80
N HIS A 177 -3.12 -14.65 -10.33
CA HIS A 177 -3.32 -14.45 -11.76
C HIS A 177 -2.42 -13.33 -12.26
N ILE A 178 -1.67 -13.59 -13.32
CA ILE A 178 -0.71 -12.64 -13.89
C ILE A 178 -1.06 -12.44 -15.34
N SER A 179 -1.10 -11.19 -15.79
CA SER A 179 -1.30 -10.82 -17.19
C SER A 179 -0.20 -9.89 -17.69
N TYR A 180 0.34 -10.19 -18.88
CA TYR A 180 1.38 -9.42 -19.55
C TYR A 180 1.38 -9.71 -21.04
N ALA A 181 1.55 -8.68 -21.88
CA ALA A 181 1.66 -8.80 -23.34
C ALA A 181 0.53 -9.62 -23.99
N GLY A 182 -0.68 -9.53 -23.45
CA GLY A 182 -1.86 -10.27 -23.93
C GLY A 182 -1.97 -11.70 -23.41
N GLU A 183 -0.96 -12.24 -22.75
CA GLU A 183 -1.00 -13.55 -22.13
C GLU A 183 -1.51 -13.46 -20.68
N LYS A 184 -2.18 -14.54 -20.21
CA LYS A 184 -2.67 -14.70 -18.85
C LYS A 184 -2.28 -16.07 -18.32
N VAL A 185 -1.66 -16.08 -17.16
CA VAL A 185 -1.26 -17.30 -16.46
C VAL A 185 -1.71 -17.23 -15.01
N HIS A 186 -1.80 -18.38 -14.35
CA HIS A 186 -2.10 -18.43 -12.92
C HIS A 186 -1.29 -19.52 -12.23
N THR A 187 -1.15 -19.39 -10.92
CA THR A 187 -0.54 -20.39 -10.04
C THR A 187 -1.20 -20.39 -8.69
N ASP A 188 -1.25 -21.57 -8.06
CA ASP A 188 -1.72 -21.70 -6.68
C ASP A 188 -0.66 -21.19 -5.72
N ILE A 189 -1.13 -20.55 -4.66
CA ILE A 189 -0.34 -20.10 -3.53
C ILE A 189 -0.90 -20.74 -2.26
N TRP A 190 -0.05 -21.36 -1.48
CA TRP A 190 -0.37 -21.85 -0.16
C TRP A 190 0.21 -20.92 0.89
N VAL A 191 -0.68 -20.41 1.75
CA VAL A 191 -0.34 -19.61 2.93
C VAL A 191 -0.49 -20.51 4.13
N GLU A 192 0.62 -20.80 4.80
CA GLU A 192 0.66 -21.66 5.97
C GLU A 192 0.78 -20.84 7.24
N GLU A 193 0.30 -21.40 8.35
CA GLU A 193 0.51 -20.82 9.67
C GLU A 193 1.97 -20.93 10.13
N ASP A 194 2.37 -20.06 11.04
CA ASP A 194 3.69 -20.18 11.69
C ASP A 194 3.69 -21.46 12.57
N PRO A 195 4.57 -22.43 12.31
CA PRO A 195 4.58 -23.67 13.08
C PRO A 195 4.89 -23.47 14.58
N ARG A 196 5.37 -22.28 14.96
CA ARG A 196 5.65 -21.91 16.36
C ARG A 196 4.45 -21.35 17.09
N VAL A 197 3.46 -20.82 16.34
CA VAL A 197 2.30 -20.14 16.89
C VAL A 197 1.05 -20.60 16.15
N PRO A 198 0.19 -21.42 16.76
CA PRO A 198 -1.04 -21.88 16.14
C PRO A 198 -1.93 -20.71 15.70
N PHE A 199 -2.54 -20.84 14.54
CA PHE A 199 -3.46 -19.83 14.03
C PHE A 199 -4.81 -19.95 14.74
N ASP A 200 -5.29 -18.83 15.31
CA ASP A 200 -6.61 -18.74 15.92
C ASP A 200 -7.58 -17.97 15.01
N GLN A 201 -8.57 -18.70 14.48
CA GLN A 201 -9.59 -18.12 13.60
C GLN A 201 -10.46 -17.08 14.30
N GLY A 202 -10.71 -17.21 15.61
CA GLY A 202 -11.48 -16.26 16.40
C GLY A 202 -10.75 -14.92 16.52
N VAL A 203 -9.47 -14.98 16.90
CA VAL A 203 -8.59 -13.81 16.96
C VAL A 203 -8.51 -13.11 15.61
N TYR A 204 -8.29 -13.85 14.53
CA TYR A 204 -8.24 -13.29 13.18
C TYR A 204 -9.54 -12.57 12.81
N THR A 205 -10.68 -13.17 13.12
CA THR A 205 -12.00 -12.60 12.80
C THR A 205 -12.24 -11.29 13.53
N GLU A 206 -12.00 -11.25 14.85
CA GLU A 206 -12.15 -10.01 15.62
C GLU A 206 -11.20 -8.90 15.16
N GLN A 207 -9.95 -9.24 14.92
CA GLN A 207 -8.99 -8.26 14.39
C GLN A 207 -9.41 -7.71 13.03
N LYS A 208 -9.92 -8.56 12.13
CA LYS A 208 -10.41 -8.16 10.81
C LYS A 208 -11.66 -7.27 10.90
N GLU A 209 -12.55 -7.55 11.83
CA GLU A 209 -13.71 -6.70 12.09
C GLU A 209 -13.30 -5.32 12.60
N LEU A 210 -12.37 -5.25 13.53
CA LEU A 210 -11.83 -3.97 14.03
C LEU A 210 -11.10 -3.21 12.93
N TYR A 211 -10.30 -3.88 12.12
CA TYR A 211 -9.68 -3.27 10.94
C TYR A 211 -10.73 -2.68 10.00
N THR A 212 -11.82 -3.39 9.76
CA THR A 212 -12.90 -2.93 8.90
C THR A 212 -13.57 -1.68 9.44
N LYS A 213 -13.81 -1.62 10.75
CA LYS A 213 -14.34 -0.43 11.43
C LYS A 213 -13.37 0.74 11.32
N TRP A 214 -12.10 0.53 11.65
CA TRP A 214 -11.06 1.55 11.53
C TRP A 214 -10.94 2.08 10.09
N LYS A 215 -10.90 1.19 9.10
CA LYS A 215 -10.87 1.53 7.68
C LYS A 215 -12.07 2.38 7.28
N SER A 216 -13.26 2.06 7.76
CA SER A 216 -14.48 2.83 7.48
C SER A 216 -14.36 4.27 7.99
N VAL A 217 -13.88 4.47 9.21
CA VAL A 217 -13.63 5.81 9.79
C VAL A 217 -12.61 6.58 8.95
N MET A 218 -11.53 5.92 8.52
CA MET A 218 -10.49 6.55 7.70
C MET A 218 -11.00 6.96 6.32
N LEU A 219 -11.81 6.11 5.68
CA LEU A 219 -12.43 6.43 4.38
C LEU A 219 -13.44 7.57 4.48
N ASP A 220 -14.18 7.62 5.58
CA ASP A 220 -15.13 8.70 5.85
C ASP A 220 -14.39 10.04 6.04
N LEU A 221 -13.30 10.03 6.81
CA LEU A 221 -12.42 11.20 6.94
C LEU A 221 -11.81 11.63 5.61
N ASP A 222 -11.30 10.68 4.82
CA ASP A 222 -10.69 10.94 3.52
C ASP A 222 -11.67 11.64 2.57
N LYS A 223 -12.88 11.11 2.48
CA LYS A 223 -13.95 11.69 1.65
C LYS A 223 -14.24 13.15 2.00
N GLU A 224 -14.31 13.48 3.27
CA GLU A 224 -14.58 14.84 3.71
C GLU A 224 -13.37 15.77 3.52
N VAL A 225 -12.15 15.28 3.73
CA VAL A 225 -10.91 16.03 3.43
C VAL A 225 -10.83 16.36 1.95
N GLU A 226 -11.07 15.39 1.06
CA GLU A 226 -11.07 15.62 -0.39
C GLU A 226 -12.17 16.61 -0.80
N LYS A 227 -13.36 16.53 -0.20
CA LYS A 227 -14.44 17.51 -0.44
C LYS A 227 -14.00 18.94 -0.11
N VAL A 228 -13.31 19.16 1.01
CA VAL A 228 -12.75 20.50 1.36
C VAL A 228 -11.72 20.92 0.32
N LYS A 229 -10.83 20.05 -0.11
CA LYS A 229 -9.79 20.35 -1.12
C LYS A 229 -10.38 20.69 -2.47
N GLU A 230 -11.30 19.87 -2.98
CA GLU A 230 -12.01 20.12 -4.24
C GLU A 230 -12.77 21.46 -4.21
N SER A 231 -13.36 21.81 -3.07
CA SER A 231 -14.09 23.08 -2.95
C SER A 231 -13.16 24.28 -2.94
N LYS A 232 -11.98 24.16 -2.30
CA LYS A 232 -10.95 25.22 -2.40
C LYS A 232 -10.47 25.40 -3.85
N GLU A 233 -10.29 24.32 -4.59
CA GLU A 233 -9.94 24.40 -6.02
C GLU A 233 -11.06 25.05 -6.85
N LEU A 234 -12.31 24.66 -6.62
CA LEU A 234 -13.46 25.28 -7.28
C LEU A 234 -13.57 26.79 -6.95
N MET A 235 -13.38 27.14 -5.68
CA MET A 235 -13.42 28.54 -5.24
C MET A 235 -12.36 29.38 -5.95
N ASN A 236 -11.13 28.90 -6.04
CA ASN A 236 -10.06 29.58 -6.76
C ASN A 236 -10.39 29.73 -8.25
N TRP A 237 -10.94 28.69 -8.87
CA TRP A 237 -11.37 28.73 -10.26
C TRP A 237 -12.50 29.74 -10.48
N CYS A 238 -13.48 29.83 -9.55
CA CYS A 238 -14.54 30.84 -9.63
C CYS A 238 -13.97 32.25 -9.55
N LEU A 239 -13.05 32.51 -8.63
CA LEU A 239 -12.41 33.83 -8.49
C LEU A 239 -11.64 34.24 -9.77
N GLU A 240 -10.89 33.33 -10.36
CA GLU A 240 -10.19 33.55 -11.64
C GLU A 240 -11.16 33.83 -12.79
N SER A 241 -12.30 33.11 -12.83
CA SER A 241 -13.34 33.32 -13.85
C SER A 241 -14.01 34.66 -13.73
N MET A 242 -14.07 35.24 -12.53
CA MET A 242 -14.71 36.55 -12.26
C MET A 242 -13.75 37.74 -12.37
N LYS A 243 -12.47 37.55 -12.66
CA LYS A 243 -11.44 38.61 -12.64
C LYS A 243 -11.69 39.76 -13.61
N TYR A 244 -12.51 39.55 -14.64
CA TYR A 244 -12.88 40.60 -15.62
C TYR A 244 -14.20 41.31 -15.30
N LEU A 245 -14.90 40.93 -14.23
CA LEU A 245 -16.11 41.58 -13.77
C LEU A 245 -15.79 42.88 -13.00
N PRO A 246 -16.75 43.79 -12.85
CA PRO A 246 -16.55 44.99 -12.05
C PRO A 246 -16.16 44.70 -10.59
N ASP A 247 -15.33 45.54 -10.01
CA ASP A 247 -14.86 45.45 -8.62
C ASP A 247 -15.98 45.31 -7.59
N SER A 248 -17.13 45.95 -7.85
CA SER A 248 -18.31 45.87 -6.99
C SER A 248 -18.86 44.44 -6.83
N LEU A 249 -18.67 43.58 -7.83
CA LEU A 249 -19.06 42.18 -7.81
C LEU A 249 -17.94 41.26 -7.27
N GLN A 250 -16.68 41.61 -7.57
CA GLN A 250 -15.54 40.80 -7.12
C GLN A 250 -15.29 40.91 -5.61
N LYS A 251 -15.29 42.12 -5.04
CA LYS A 251 -14.91 42.39 -3.65
C LYS A 251 -15.73 41.60 -2.62
N PRO A 252 -17.08 41.50 -2.69
CA PRO A 252 -17.86 40.70 -1.74
C PRO A 252 -17.54 39.19 -1.84
N VAL A 253 -17.41 38.68 -3.06
CA VAL A 253 -17.09 37.26 -3.29
C VAL A 253 -15.71 36.92 -2.77
N LYS A 254 -14.71 37.78 -2.99
CA LYS A 254 -13.35 37.60 -2.48
C LYS A 254 -13.32 37.62 -0.95
N ALA A 255 -14.00 38.58 -0.30
CA ALA A 255 -14.07 38.62 1.16
C ALA A 255 -14.70 37.39 1.76
N LEU A 256 -15.75 36.85 1.13
CA LEU A 256 -16.38 35.61 1.56
C LEU A 256 -15.45 34.39 1.33
N SER A 257 -14.76 34.33 0.21
CA SER A 257 -13.75 33.34 -0.10
C SER A 257 -12.61 33.33 0.94
N ASP A 258 -12.12 34.49 1.34
CA ASP A 258 -11.08 34.63 2.36
C ASP A 258 -11.57 34.11 3.73
N SER A 259 -12.83 34.41 4.10
CA SER A 259 -13.47 33.87 5.30
C SER A 259 -13.54 32.36 5.29
N ILE A 260 -14.05 31.77 4.21
CA ILE A 260 -14.16 30.31 4.04
C ILE A 260 -12.79 29.64 4.10
N ASN A 261 -11.79 30.22 3.40
CA ASN A 261 -10.43 29.69 3.42
C ASN A 261 -9.83 29.67 4.83
N LYS A 262 -10.07 30.72 5.62
CA LYS A 262 -9.65 30.80 7.02
C LYS A 262 -10.34 29.73 7.85
N SER A 263 -11.66 29.58 7.70
CA SER A 263 -12.46 28.56 8.43
C SER A 263 -11.96 27.15 8.08
N TRP A 264 -11.78 26.82 6.81
CA TRP A 264 -11.27 25.50 6.41
C TRP A 264 -9.81 25.27 6.76
N THR A 265 -8.98 26.30 6.83
CA THR A 265 -7.60 26.15 7.31
C THR A 265 -7.59 25.73 8.78
N VAL A 266 -8.43 26.37 9.61
CA VAL A 266 -8.58 25.97 11.02
C VAL A 266 -9.07 24.53 11.15
N GLN A 267 -10.01 24.09 10.30
CA GLN A 267 -10.49 22.72 10.32
C GLN A 267 -9.43 21.70 9.87
N MET A 268 -8.67 22.00 8.81
CA MET A 268 -7.59 21.15 8.34
C MET A 268 -6.45 21.03 9.37
N ASP A 269 -6.18 22.08 10.14
CA ASP A 269 -5.21 22.06 11.24
C ASP A 269 -5.64 21.21 12.45
N LYS A 270 -6.91 20.79 12.53
CA LYS A 270 -7.36 19.77 13.49
C LYS A 270 -7.09 18.34 13.00
N VAL A 271 -7.04 18.16 11.70
CA VAL A 271 -6.74 16.85 11.10
C VAL A 271 -5.24 16.63 10.95
N PHE A 272 -4.52 17.62 10.46
CA PHE A 272 -3.11 17.52 10.11
C PHE A 272 -2.26 18.50 10.89
N MET A 273 -1.02 18.13 11.12
CA MET A 273 -0.03 19.04 11.69
C MET A 273 0.14 20.29 10.82
N LYS A 274 0.39 21.42 11.48
CA LYS A 274 0.73 22.67 10.80
C LYS A 274 2.09 22.56 10.14
N ASP A 275 2.22 23.13 8.94
CA ASP A 275 3.48 23.19 8.24
C ASP A 275 4.40 24.26 8.85
N GLY A 276 5.71 24.10 8.67
CA GLY A 276 6.72 25.11 9.06
C GLY A 276 7.02 25.20 10.55
N LEU A 277 6.55 24.27 11.37
CA LEU A 277 6.92 24.20 12.78
C LEU A 277 8.31 23.55 12.93
N ASN A 278 9.19 24.18 13.73
CA ASN A 278 10.51 23.66 14.04
C ASN A 278 10.48 22.79 15.32
N GLY A 279 11.38 21.79 15.38
CA GLY A 279 11.54 20.91 16.53
C GLY A 279 10.57 19.73 16.57
N ILE A 280 10.60 18.98 17.66
CA ILE A 280 9.71 17.83 17.89
C ILE A 280 8.33 18.36 18.23
N GLN A 281 7.36 18.01 17.43
CA GLN A 281 5.97 18.40 17.60
C GLN A 281 5.17 17.31 18.30
N ASP A 282 4.24 17.72 19.17
CA ASP A 282 3.22 16.84 19.74
C ASP A 282 2.09 16.65 18.71
N ASP A 283 2.14 15.54 17.99
CA ASP A 283 1.13 15.17 17.00
C ASP A 283 -0.14 14.55 17.60
N SER A 284 -0.13 14.24 18.91
CA SER A 284 -1.28 13.66 19.61
C SER A 284 -2.53 14.56 19.62
N ARG A 285 -2.36 15.85 19.34
CA ARG A 285 -3.44 16.84 19.31
C ARG A 285 -4.23 16.86 18.03
N VAL A 286 -3.71 16.25 16.96
CA VAL A 286 -4.37 16.19 15.63
C VAL A 286 -4.85 14.77 15.35
N ILE A 287 -5.87 14.65 14.50
CA ILE A 287 -6.43 13.35 14.15
C ILE A 287 -5.37 12.46 13.49
N SER A 288 -4.55 13.02 12.59
CA SER A 288 -3.50 12.27 11.89
C SER A 288 -2.42 11.67 12.79
N GLY A 289 -2.13 12.29 13.91
CA GLY A 289 -1.16 11.77 14.88
C GLY A 289 -1.67 10.57 15.67
N ARG A 290 -2.99 10.33 15.67
CA ARG A 290 -3.62 9.29 16.47
C ARG A 290 -4.24 8.13 15.69
N TRP A 291 -4.46 8.29 14.40
CA TRP A 291 -5.17 7.28 13.60
C TRP A 291 -4.43 5.95 13.44
N TRP A 292 -3.08 5.95 13.55
CA TRP A 292 -2.28 4.73 13.46
C TRP A 292 -2.24 3.91 14.74
N THR A 293 -2.49 4.50 15.90
CA THR A 293 -2.41 3.82 17.20
C THR A 293 -3.37 2.63 17.29
N PRO A 294 -4.67 2.77 16.95
CA PRO A 294 -5.58 1.63 16.96
C PRO A 294 -5.16 0.52 16.00
N PHE A 295 -4.69 0.89 14.79
CA PHE A 295 -4.19 -0.08 13.82
C PHE A 295 -2.98 -0.85 14.35
N ALA A 296 -2.01 -0.16 14.93
CA ALA A 296 -0.84 -0.79 15.52
C ALA A 296 -1.24 -1.77 16.64
N LEU A 297 -2.15 -1.37 17.53
CA LEU A 297 -2.60 -2.19 18.65
C LEU A 297 -3.40 -3.44 18.21
N MET A 298 -4.15 -3.38 17.10
CA MET A 298 -4.91 -4.53 16.60
C MET A 298 -4.10 -5.46 15.72
N SER A 299 -2.98 -5.00 15.15
CA SER A 299 -2.22 -5.75 14.13
C SER A 299 -0.95 -6.40 14.65
N THR A 300 -0.55 -6.13 15.89
CA THR A 300 0.74 -6.55 16.44
C THR A 300 0.77 -7.95 17.00
N GLU A 301 -0.37 -8.55 17.36
CA GLU A 301 -0.38 -9.77 18.15
C GLU A 301 -1.26 -10.85 17.52
N MET A 302 -0.90 -12.11 17.79
CA MET A 302 -1.75 -13.28 17.54
C MET A 302 -2.68 -13.50 18.73
N GLU A 303 -3.16 -12.43 19.33
CA GLU A 303 -4.03 -12.41 20.50
C GLU A 303 -5.28 -11.57 20.20
N PHE A 304 -6.31 -11.77 20.99
CA PHE A 304 -7.52 -10.95 20.89
C PHE A 304 -7.19 -9.46 21.05
N PRO A 305 -7.82 -8.59 20.24
CA PRO A 305 -7.58 -7.17 20.35
C PRO A 305 -7.93 -6.64 21.73
N GLY A 306 -6.97 -5.99 22.36
CA GLY A 306 -7.19 -5.41 23.68
C GLY A 306 -8.17 -4.22 23.67
N THR A 307 -8.71 -3.89 24.84
CA THR A 307 -9.63 -2.76 25.06
C THR A 307 -9.08 -1.43 24.49
N ASN A 308 -7.76 -1.25 24.52
CA ASN A 308 -7.13 -0.03 23.99
C ASN A 308 -7.29 0.12 22.46
N ALA A 309 -7.29 -0.98 21.69
CA ALA A 309 -7.55 -0.92 20.27
C ALA A 309 -8.99 -0.50 19.98
N VAL A 310 -9.95 -1.11 20.68
CA VAL A 310 -11.38 -0.80 20.57
C VAL A 310 -11.66 0.66 20.95
N ASN A 311 -11.17 1.10 22.11
CA ASN A 311 -11.34 2.47 22.58
C ASN A 311 -10.68 3.49 21.65
N GLY A 312 -9.51 3.15 21.10
CA GLY A 312 -8.81 4.00 20.15
C GLY A 312 -9.62 4.25 18.88
N ILE A 313 -10.29 3.22 18.33
CA ILE A 313 -11.17 3.35 17.17
C ILE A 313 -12.40 4.20 17.51
N GLN A 314 -13.02 3.99 18.66
CA GLN A 314 -14.19 4.75 19.10
C GLN A 314 -13.86 6.24 19.29
N LEU A 315 -12.71 6.54 19.87
CA LEU A 315 -12.25 7.93 20.06
C LEU A 315 -11.95 8.58 18.69
N LEU A 316 -11.30 7.86 17.79
CA LEU A 316 -11.01 8.34 16.43
C LEU A 316 -12.32 8.65 15.69
N ASP A 317 -13.29 7.73 15.72
CA ASP A 317 -14.60 7.94 15.09
C ASP A 317 -15.31 9.18 15.67
N LYS A 318 -15.35 9.31 16.99
CA LYS A 318 -15.94 10.47 17.66
C LYS A 318 -15.29 11.78 17.21
N ASP A 319 -13.97 11.82 17.08
CA ASP A 319 -13.24 13.01 16.62
C ASP A 319 -13.55 13.33 15.16
N VAL A 320 -13.61 12.31 14.30
CA VAL A 320 -13.99 12.46 12.89
C VAL A 320 -15.41 12.97 12.74
N GLN A 321 -16.38 12.40 13.47
CA GLN A 321 -17.77 12.85 13.42
C GLN A 321 -17.93 14.29 13.92
N LYS A 322 -17.22 14.65 15.00
CA LYS A 322 -17.20 16.02 15.50
C LYS A 322 -16.64 16.98 14.45
N TRP A 323 -15.52 16.63 13.85
CA TRP A 323 -14.90 17.44 12.80
C TRP A 323 -15.81 17.60 11.56
N LYS A 324 -16.51 16.54 11.14
CA LYS A 324 -17.52 16.58 10.07
C LYS A 324 -18.66 17.53 10.41
N ALA A 325 -19.22 17.45 11.61
CA ALA A 325 -20.30 18.33 12.02
C ALA A 325 -19.91 19.81 12.06
N GLU A 326 -18.64 20.11 12.40
CA GLU A 326 -18.13 21.48 12.36
C GLU A 326 -17.96 21.97 10.90
N ASN A 327 -17.49 21.11 9.98
CA ASN A 327 -17.41 21.45 8.55
C ASN A 327 -18.81 21.63 7.93
N GLU A 328 -19.78 20.83 8.35
CA GLU A 328 -21.14 20.93 7.84
C GLU A 328 -21.76 22.32 8.09
N LYS A 329 -21.41 23.00 9.20
CA LYS A 329 -21.79 24.39 9.44
C LYS A 329 -21.18 25.33 8.40
N ILE A 330 -19.89 25.16 8.07
CA ILE A 330 -19.23 25.97 7.03
C ILE A 330 -19.91 25.75 5.67
N TRP A 331 -20.25 24.48 5.33
CA TRP A 331 -20.97 24.15 4.11
C TRP A 331 -22.34 24.82 4.04
N ASN A 332 -23.12 24.76 5.12
CA ASN A 332 -24.49 25.26 5.15
C ASN A 332 -24.56 26.80 5.19
N ASP A 333 -23.62 27.43 5.88
CA ASP A 333 -23.65 28.90 6.10
C ASP A 333 -22.83 29.66 5.05
N GLU A 334 -21.49 29.46 5.04
CA GLU A 334 -20.59 30.28 4.24
C GLU A 334 -20.50 29.79 2.77
N TRP A 335 -20.36 28.49 2.58
CA TRP A 335 -20.20 27.91 1.23
C TRP A 335 -21.43 28.08 0.37
N ARG A 336 -22.64 27.84 0.89
CA ARG A 336 -23.88 28.07 0.14
C ARG A 336 -24.05 29.54 -0.27
N LYS A 337 -23.66 30.46 0.60
CA LYS A 337 -23.64 31.89 0.24
C LYS A 337 -22.66 32.17 -0.89
N PHE A 338 -21.46 31.60 -0.83
CA PHE A 338 -20.45 31.71 -1.88
C PHE A 338 -21.01 31.21 -3.22
N ILE A 339 -21.54 30.00 -3.26
CA ILE A 339 -22.12 29.40 -4.46
C ILE A 339 -23.26 30.27 -5.03
N SER A 340 -24.15 30.77 -4.18
CA SER A 340 -25.26 31.65 -4.63
C SER A 340 -24.78 32.96 -5.22
N GLN A 341 -23.68 33.53 -4.74
CA GLN A 341 -23.09 34.76 -5.27
C GLN A 341 -22.35 34.56 -6.59
N VAL A 342 -21.72 33.40 -6.81
CA VAL A 342 -20.95 33.14 -8.04
C VAL A 342 -21.78 32.51 -9.16
N ALA A 343 -22.85 31.77 -8.84
CA ALA A 343 -23.69 31.07 -9.80
C ALA A 343 -24.25 31.93 -10.97
N PRO A 344 -24.60 33.21 -10.79
CA PRO A 344 -25.06 34.06 -11.90
C PRO A 344 -23.97 34.36 -12.93
N TYR A 345 -22.68 34.25 -12.54
CA TYR A 345 -21.55 34.73 -13.35
C TYR A 345 -20.65 33.57 -13.84
N VAL A 346 -20.77 32.40 -13.24
CA VAL A 346 -19.88 31.26 -13.50
C VAL A 346 -20.68 30.00 -13.73
N HIS A 347 -20.36 29.25 -14.80
CA HIS A 347 -21.01 27.98 -15.07
C HIS A 347 -20.45 26.89 -14.14
N LEU A 348 -21.15 26.66 -13.02
CA LEU A 348 -20.74 25.65 -12.02
C LEU A 348 -21.00 24.22 -12.52
N PRO A 349 -20.09 23.27 -12.21
CA PRO A 349 -20.36 21.85 -12.41
C PRO A 349 -21.61 21.37 -11.63
N GLU A 350 -22.36 20.41 -12.21
CA GLU A 350 -23.64 19.93 -11.64
C GLU A 350 -23.55 19.52 -10.16
N LYS A 351 -22.46 18.83 -9.76
CA LYS A 351 -22.25 18.39 -8.37
C LYS A 351 -22.20 19.53 -7.32
N TRP A 352 -22.12 20.80 -7.76
CA TRP A 352 -21.99 21.96 -6.88
C TRP A 352 -23.19 22.93 -6.99
N LYS A 353 -24.20 22.58 -7.79
CA LYS A 353 -25.39 23.40 -7.97
C LYS A 353 -26.48 23.16 -6.93
N SER A 354 -26.36 22.05 -6.14
CA SER A 354 -27.34 21.63 -5.14
C SER A 354 -26.96 22.06 -3.73
#